data_9963ca2e1955c43968d07c742cb6ee67
#
_entry.id   9963ca2e1955c43968d07c742cb6ee67
#
_cell.length_a   1.000
_cell.length_b   1.000
_cell.length_c   1.000
_cell.angle_alpha   90.00
_cell.angle_beta   90.00
_cell.angle_gamma   90.00
#
_symmetry.space_group_name_H-M   'P 1'
#
loop_
_entity.id
_entity.type
_entity.pdbx_description
1 polymer ?
#
loop_
_entity_poly.entity_id
_entity_poly.type
_entity_poly.pdbx_seq_one_letter_code
_entity_poly.pdbx_strand_id
1 'polypeptide(L)'
;VGLLAIAMPPGRALAIVIVPAVITNIWQTFAGPYLRDIAKRLWPLMAGTAIGICLNAGALSHGSTRYGNVALGVLLTVYATLGLTRLAFKVARPHEKWVGGIVGLLTGLISAATGVQVVPSVPYMQAIGLEKDELVQALGVFFTIATLTLAFNLTNSGLLSTAIALPGTVAMISAFLGMAMGQAARARLPAEAFRRVFLIAMVLLGLYLAGSALIELTW
;
A
#
# COMPACT_ATOMS: atom_id res chain seq x y z
N VAL A 1 -3.85 -7.19 -1.64
CA VAL A 1 -5.24 -6.70 -1.51
C VAL A 1 -5.95 -6.75 -2.87
N GLY A 2 -5.39 -6.13 -3.94
CA GLY A 2 -6.07 -6.02 -5.24
C GLY A 2 -6.60 -7.33 -5.83
N LEU A 3 -5.78 -8.41 -5.86
CA LEU A 3 -6.23 -9.71 -6.35
C LEU A 3 -7.30 -10.36 -5.45
N LEU A 4 -7.21 -10.18 -4.14
CA LEU A 4 -8.21 -10.69 -3.21
C LEU A 4 -9.52 -9.90 -3.30
N ALA A 5 -9.48 -8.63 -3.69
CA ALA A 5 -10.66 -7.80 -3.89
C ALA A 5 -11.55 -8.26 -5.06
N ILE A 6 -11.06 -9.15 -5.93
CA ILE A 6 -11.89 -9.83 -6.96
C ILE A 6 -12.87 -10.82 -6.31
N ALA A 7 -12.46 -11.48 -5.22
CA ALA A 7 -13.21 -12.58 -4.60
C ALA A 7 -13.90 -12.19 -3.28
N MET A 8 -13.51 -11.05 -2.68
CA MET A 8 -14.04 -10.62 -1.38
C MET A 8 -13.96 -9.10 -1.19
N PRO A 9 -14.77 -8.53 -0.25
CA PRO A 9 -14.70 -7.09 0.07
C PRO A 9 -13.28 -6.63 0.46
N PRO A 10 -12.84 -5.42 0.04
CA PRO A 10 -11.50 -4.91 0.29
C PRO A 10 -11.09 -4.90 1.78
N GLY A 11 -12.03 -4.60 2.69
CA GLY A 11 -11.79 -4.64 4.13
C GLY A 11 -11.45 -6.04 4.64
N ARG A 12 -12.11 -7.09 4.15
CA ARG A 12 -11.80 -8.49 4.46
C ARG A 12 -10.45 -8.91 3.89
N ALA A 13 -10.20 -8.56 2.63
CA ALA A 13 -8.93 -8.83 1.97
C ALA A 13 -7.76 -8.20 2.74
N LEU A 14 -7.93 -6.95 3.19
CA LEU A 14 -6.94 -6.26 4.01
C LEU A 14 -6.74 -6.94 5.36
N ALA A 15 -7.81 -7.30 6.07
CA ALA A 15 -7.74 -7.95 7.37
C ALA A 15 -6.93 -9.27 7.33
N ILE A 16 -7.04 -10.03 6.23
CA ILE A 16 -6.26 -11.26 6.03
C ILE A 16 -4.77 -10.96 5.82
N VAL A 17 -4.47 -9.92 5.04
CA VAL A 17 -3.08 -9.59 4.65
C VAL A 17 -2.34 -8.77 5.71
N ILE A 18 -3.07 -8.17 6.67
CA ILE A 18 -2.47 -7.22 7.61
C ILE A 18 -1.44 -7.86 8.54
N VAL A 19 -1.67 -9.11 8.97
CA VAL A 19 -0.75 -9.82 9.87
C VAL A 19 0.60 -10.10 9.19
N PRO A 20 0.66 -10.76 8.02
CA PRO A 20 1.93 -10.91 7.31
C PRO A 20 2.57 -9.58 6.96
N ALA A 21 1.78 -8.55 6.61
CA ALA A 21 2.30 -7.22 6.30
C ALA A 21 2.98 -6.57 7.52
N VAL A 22 2.37 -6.64 8.71
CA VAL A 22 2.98 -6.10 9.94
C VAL A 22 4.31 -6.79 10.22
N ILE A 23 4.37 -8.11 10.16
CA ILE A 23 5.59 -8.87 10.45
C ILE A 23 6.72 -8.50 9.47
N THR A 24 6.43 -8.49 8.17
CA THR A 24 7.43 -8.18 7.15
C THR A 24 7.88 -6.72 7.20
N ASN A 25 6.98 -5.78 7.48
CA ASN A 25 7.29 -4.36 7.59
C ASN A 25 8.12 -4.06 8.83
N ILE A 26 7.81 -4.68 9.99
CA ILE A 26 8.62 -4.57 11.21
C ILE A 26 10.04 -5.10 10.94
N TRP A 27 10.16 -6.28 10.34
CA TRP A 27 11.47 -6.80 9.95
C TRP A 27 12.25 -5.80 9.09
N GLN A 28 11.62 -5.27 8.05
CA GLN A 28 12.24 -4.31 7.14
C GLN A 28 12.62 -2.98 7.83
N THR A 29 11.86 -2.56 8.83
CA THR A 29 12.15 -1.38 9.66
C THR A 29 13.51 -1.48 10.35
N PHE A 30 13.85 -2.66 10.85
CA PHE A 30 15.09 -2.91 11.58
C PHE A 30 16.23 -3.48 10.73
N ALA A 31 16.00 -3.70 9.44
CA ALA A 31 16.98 -4.34 8.54
C ALA A 31 18.10 -3.40 8.05
N GLY A 32 18.20 -2.16 8.53
CA GLY A 32 19.21 -1.19 8.09
C GLY A 32 19.60 -0.20 9.17
N PRO A 33 20.67 0.60 8.95
CA PRO A 33 21.20 1.54 9.93
C PRO A 33 20.51 2.92 9.93
N TYR A 34 19.63 3.20 8.95
CA TYR A 34 19.12 4.56 8.70
C TYR A 34 17.87 4.94 9.50
N LEU A 35 17.40 4.08 10.44
CA LEU A 35 16.13 4.26 11.15
C LEU A 35 15.95 5.64 11.77
N ARG A 36 16.98 6.16 12.44
CA ARG A 36 16.92 7.45 13.13
C ARG A 36 16.77 8.62 12.16
N ASP A 37 17.50 8.58 11.06
CA ASP A 37 17.50 9.65 10.06
C ASP A 37 16.22 9.63 9.24
N ILE A 38 15.73 8.45 8.87
CA ILE A 38 14.43 8.24 8.25
C ILE A 38 13.31 8.78 9.15
N ALA A 39 13.31 8.42 10.43
CA ALA A 39 12.29 8.88 11.37
C ALA A 39 12.27 10.41 11.49
N LYS A 40 13.45 11.06 11.56
CA LYS A 40 13.57 12.52 11.62
C LYS A 40 13.18 13.23 10.32
N ARG A 41 13.41 12.61 9.18
CA ARG A 41 13.13 13.21 7.86
C ARG A 41 11.70 13.01 7.42
N LEU A 42 11.15 11.81 7.65
CA LEU A 42 9.84 11.39 7.14
C LEU A 42 8.71 11.45 8.17
N TRP A 43 8.95 11.97 9.39
CA TRP A 43 7.88 12.06 10.40
C TRP A 43 6.62 12.81 9.91
N PRO A 44 6.71 13.89 9.06
CA PRO A 44 5.49 14.55 8.59
C PRO A 44 4.65 13.66 7.67
N LEU A 45 5.32 12.85 6.83
CA LEU A 45 4.66 11.85 5.99
C LEU A 45 3.94 10.81 6.85
N MET A 46 4.62 10.29 7.87
CA MET A 46 4.07 9.27 8.77
C MET A 46 2.90 9.79 9.60
N ALA A 47 3.08 10.99 10.20
CA ALA A 47 2.04 11.64 10.99
C ALA A 47 0.81 11.98 10.11
N GLY A 48 1.03 12.55 8.93
CA GLY A 48 -0.02 12.82 7.97
C GLY A 48 -0.79 11.55 7.59
N THR A 49 -0.08 10.44 7.34
CA THR A 49 -0.70 9.15 7.00
C THR A 49 -1.53 8.61 8.16
N ALA A 50 -1.01 8.64 9.38
CA ALA A 50 -1.76 8.19 10.54
C ALA A 50 -3.03 9.05 10.76
N ILE A 51 -2.90 10.37 10.66
CA ILE A 51 -4.05 11.29 10.74
C ILE A 51 -5.08 10.98 9.63
N GLY A 52 -4.63 10.85 8.38
CA GLY A 52 -5.52 10.56 7.26
C GLY A 52 -6.27 9.23 7.41
N ILE A 53 -5.60 8.19 7.92
CA ILE A 53 -6.23 6.90 8.22
C ILE A 53 -7.27 7.07 9.32
N CYS A 54 -6.97 7.80 10.38
CA CYS A 54 -7.91 8.02 11.49
C CYS A 54 -9.10 8.88 11.08
N LEU A 55 -8.90 9.91 10.26
CA LEU A 55 -9.99 10.78 9.78
C LEU A 55 -11.01 10.04 8.92
N ASN A 56 -10.58 9.02 8.20
CA ASN A 56 -11.45 8.19 7.35
C ASN A 56 -11.67 6.79 7.95
N ALA A 57 -11.58 6.69 9.27
CA ALA A 57 -11.84 5.45 10.00
C ALA A 57 -13.24 4.92 9.72
N GLY A 58 -13.34 3.63 9.38
CA GLY A 58 -14.63 3.01 9.05
C GLY A 58 -14.99 3.03 7.55
N ALA A 59 -14.26 3.74 6.70
CA ALA A 59 -14.53 3.71 5.26
C ALA A 59 -14.50 2.29 4.67
N LEU A 60 -13.62 1.42 5.17
CA LEU A 60 -13.55 0.01 4.77
C LEU A 60 -14.64 -0.88 5.38
N SER A 61 -15.23 -0.47 6.50
CA SER A 61 -16.25 -1.25 7.22
C SER A 61 -17.68 -0.81 6.87
N HIS A 62 -17.89 0.48 6.67
CA HIS A 62 -19.22 1.07 6.42
C HIS A 62 -19.39 1.52 4.97
N GLY A 63 -18.29 1.67 4.21
CA GLY A 63 -18.32 2.01 2.80
C GLY A 63 -18.94 0.89 1.95
N SER A 64 -19.68 1.27 0.92
CA SER A 64 -20.09 0.29 -0.08
C SER A 64 -18.84 -0.35 -0.70
N THR A 65 -18.77 -1.68 -0.70
CA THR A 65 -17.69 -2.46 -1.34
C THR A 65 -17.43 -1.99 -2.77
N ARG A 66 -18.48 -1.54 -3.42
CA ARG A 66 -18.49 -1.01 -4.79
C ARG A 66 -17.62 0.24 -4.94
N TYR A 67 -17.81 1.25 -4.09
CA TYR A 67 -16.97 2.47 -4.10
C TYR A 67 -15.51 2.16 -3.73
N GLY A 68 -15.29 1.24 -2.81
CA GLY A 68 -13.96 0.75 -2.46
C GLY A 68 -13.25 0.10 -3.65
N ASN A 69 -13.95 -0.72 -4.43
CA ASN A 69 -13.40 -1.38 -5.62
C ASN A 69 -13.13 -0.38 -6.76
N VAL A 70 -14.03 0.59 -6.99
CA VAL A 70 -13.78 1.67 -7.97
C VAL A 70 -12.55 2.46 -7.58
N ALA A 71 -12.48 2.93 -6.33
CA ALA A 71 -11.35 3.71 -5.84
C ALA A 71 -10.03 2.93 -5.94
N LEU A 72 -10.04 1.65 -5.55
CA LEU A 72 -8.88 0.76 -5.67
C LEU A 72 -8.47 0.58 -7.13
N GLY A 73 -9.41 0.31 -8.02
CA GLY A 73 -9.15 0.12 -9.45
C GLY A 73 -8.56 1.36 -10.11
N VAL A 74 -9.16 2.52 -9.87
CA VAL A 74 -8.65 3.82 -10.35
C VAL A 74 -7.24 4.08 -9.83
N LEU A 75 -7.01 3.87 -8.53
CA LEU A 75 -5.70 4.09 -7.91
C LEU A 75 -4.61 3.19 -8.51
N LEU A 76 -4.90 1.90 -8.68
CA LEU A 76 -3.96 0.96 -9.30
C LEU A 76 -3.64 1.35 -10.74
N THR A 77 -4.65 1.75 -11.50
CA THR A 77 -4.48 2.18 -12.90
C THR A 77 -3.61 3.45 -12.97
N VAL A 78 -3.91 4.46 -12.17
CA VAL A 78 -3.13 5.72 -12.13
C VAL A 78 -1.69 5.44 -11.72
N TYR A 79 -1.48 4.67 -10.64
CA TYR A 79 -0.12 4.33 -10.19
C TYR A 79 0.69 3.60 -11.26
N ALA A 80 0.10 2.59 -11.89
CA ALA A 80 0.78 1.79 -12.89
C ALA A 80 1.06 2.60 -14.17
N THR A 81 0.14 3.47 -14.60
CA THR A 81 0.34 4.36 -15.74
C THR A 81 1.46 5.36 -15.47
N LEU A 82 1.47 6.02 -14.31
CA LEU A 82 2.57 6.90 -13.90
C LEU A 82 3.90 6.14 -13.83
N GLY A 83 3.89 4.89 -13.35
CA GLY A 83 5.06 4.03 -13.35
C GLY A 83 5.60 3.71 -14.74
N LEU A 84 4.72 3.57 -15.74
CA LEU A 84 5.11 3.33 -17.14
C LEU A 84 5.70 4.57 -17.81
N THR A 85 5.22 5.78 -17.48
CA THR A 85 5.69 7.03 -18.08
C THR A 85 7.07 7.47 -17.58
N ARG A 86 7.64 6.81 -16.55
CA ARG A 86 8.95 7.15 -15.96
C ARG A 86 9.08 8.62 -15.54
N LEU A 87 7.99 9.29 -15.20
CA LEU A 87 8.02 10.65 -14.71
C LEU A 87 8.79 10.70 -13.38
N ALA A 88 9.96 11.31 -13.41
CA ALA A 88 10.78 11.52 -12.24
C ALA A 88 10.45 12.90 -11.65
N PHE A 89 9.72 12.93 -10.57
CA PHE A 89 9.51 14.14 -9.78
C PHE A 89 10.70 14.33 -8.83
N LYS A 90 11.11 15.58 -8.60
CA LYS A 90 12.08 15.91 -7.56
C LYS A 90 11.45 16.91 -6.60
N VAL A 91 11.55 16.63 -5.31
CA VAL A 91 11.11 17.53 -4.25
C VAL A 91 12.35 18.15 -3.61
N ALA A 92 12.42 19.48 -3.62
CA ALA A 92 13.54 20.19 -3.00
C ALA A 92 13.48 20.10 -1.47
N ARG A 93 14.64 19.97 -0.80
CA ARG A 93 14.76 19.80 0.65
C ARG A 93 13.92 20.75 1.51
N PRO A 94 13.81 22.07 1.19
CA PRO A 94 13.00 22.99 2.00
C PRO A 94 11.51 22.63 2.02
N HIS A 95 11.00 21.97 0.97
CA HIS A 95 9.59 21.63 0.80
C HIS A 95 9.26 20.22 1.27
N GLU A 96 10.26 19.38 1.57
CA GLU A 96 10.04 17.97 1.94
C GLU A 96 9.02 17.79 3.07
N LYS A 97 9.14 18.60 4.14
CA LYS A 97 8.26 18.47 5.31
C LYS A 97 6.81 18.77 4.99
N TRP A 98 6.56 19.87 4.28
CA TRP A 98 5.20 20.29 3.89
C TRP A 98 4.56 19.34 2.89
N VAL A 99 5.31 19.05 1.82
CA VAL A 99 4.85 18.09 0.79
C VAL A 99 4.65 16.71 1.41
N GLY A 100 5.58 16.27 2.28
CA GLY A 100 5.46 15.00 3.00
C GLY A 100 4.22 14.91 3.87
N GLY A 101 3.87 15.98 4.61
CA GLY A 101 2.64 16.02 5.41
C GLY A 101 1.37 15.90 4.56
N ILE A 102 1.28 16.64 3.46
CA ILE A 102 0.14 16.59 2.53
C ILE A 102 0.04 15.23 1.86
N VAL A 103 1.17 14.73 1.33
CA VAL A 103 1.24 13.40 0.71
C VAL A 103 0.86 12.31 1.71
N GLY A 104 1.33 12.43 2.96
CA GLY A 104 0.95 11.52 4.04
C GLY A 104 -0.56 11.52 4.29
N LEU A 105 -1.15 12.70 4.46
CA LEU A 105 -2.59 12.84 4.68
C LEU A 105 -3.41 12.21 3.55
N LEU A 106 -3.06 12.52 2.30
CA LEU A 106 -3.72 11.94 1.13
C LEU A 106 -3.54 10.41 1.08
N THR A 107 -2.31 9.91 1.33
CA THR A 107 -2.05 8.47 1.41
C THR A 107 -2.91 7.82 2.50
N GLY A 108 -3.02 8.47 3.66
CA GLY A 108 -3.83 7.95 4.77
C GLY A 108 -5.32 7.87 4.44
N LEU A 109 -5.90 8.91 3.85
CA LEU A 109 -7.30 8.94 3.41
C LEU A 109 -7.59 7.85 2.38
N ILE A 110 -6.70 7.70 1.38
CA ILE A 110 -6.79 6.66 0.36
C ILE A 110 -6.66 5.27 0.98
N SER A 111 -5.69 5.09 1.89
CA SER A 111 -5.44 3.81 2.56
C SER A 111 -6.62 3.35 3.40
N ALA A 112 -7.28 4.26 4.09
CA ALA A 112 -8.47 3.96 4.88
C ALA A 112 -9.67 3.54 4.02
N ALA A 113 -9.73 3.94 2.75
CA ALA A 113 -10.80 3.56 1.83
C ALA A 113 -10.49 2.30 1.01
N THR A 114 -9.21 2.06 0.68
CA THR A 114 -8.80 1.03 -0.29
C THR A 114 -7.87 -0.04 0.27
N GLY A 115 -7.25 0.19 1.42
CA GLY A 115 -6.16 -0.63 1.96
C GLY A 115 -4.82 -0.45 1.23
N VAL A 116 -4.73 0.45 0.25
CA VAL A 116 -3.50 0.69 -0.54
C VAL A 116 -2.72 1.88 0.02
N GLN A 117 -1.49 1.64 0.45
CA GLN A 117 -0.62 2.61 1.11
C GLN A 117 0.51 3.16 0.20
N VAL A 118 0.58 2.64 -1.03
CA VAL A 118 1.71 2.89 -1.93
C VAL A 118 1.63 4.26 -2.60
N VAL A 119 0.42 4.76 -2.87
CA VAL A 119 0.18 5.99 -3.62
C VAL A 119 -0.48 7.03 -2.75
N PRO A 120 0.04 8.24 -2.70
CA PRO A 120 1.21 8.81 -3.39
C PRO A 120 2.53 8.71 -2.61
N SER A 121 2.61 7.98 -1.49
CA SER A 121 3.76 7.94 -0.57
C SER A 121 5.05 7.45 -1.21
N VAL A 122 5.01 6.33 -1.96
CA VAL A 122 6.22 5.75 -2.58
C VAL A 122 6.81 6.65 -3.66
N PRO A 123 6.03 7.21 -4.61
CA PRO A 123 6.52 8.25 -5.51
C PRO A 123 7.17 9.43 -4.80
N TYR A 124 6.60 9.89 -3.69
CA TYR A 124 7.18 10.97 -2.90
C TYR A 124 8.55 10.57 -2.30
N MET A 125 8.65 9.39 -1.69
CA MET A 125 9.93 8.90 -1.12
C MET A 125 11.02 8.75 -2.20
N GLN A 126 10.65 8.40 -3.43
CA GLN A 126 11.56 8.40 -4.57
C GLN A 126 11.94 9.82 -5.00
N ALA A 127 11.00 10.76 -4.96
CA ALA A 127 11.20 12.14 -5.40
C ALA A 127 12.12 12.95 -4.48
N ILE A 128 12.25 12.58 -3.20
CA ILE A 128 13.18 13.22 -2.25
C ILE A 128 14.61 12.67 -2.32
N GLY A 129 14.86 11.71 -3.22
CA GLY A 129 16.21 11.22 -3.53
C GLY A 129 16.84 10.37 -2.43
N LEU A 130 16.08 9.49 -1.78
CA LEU A 130 16.63 8.48 -0.87
C LEU A 130 17.48 7.48 -1.67
N GLU A 131 18.63 7.09 -1.13
CA GLU A 131 19.45 6.02 -1.69
C GLU A 131 18.71 4.67 -1.60
N LYS A 132 19.13 3.69 -2.40
CA LYS A 132 18.42 2.41 -2.54
C LYS A 132 18.14 1.74 -1.19
N ASP A 133 19.15 1.62 -0.33
CA ASP A 133 19.03 0.92 0.95
C ASP A 133 18.28 1.77 1.98
N GLU A 134 18.48 3.08 1.97
CA GLU A 134 17.71 4.04 2.75
C GLU A 134 16.22 3.99 2.36
N LEU A 135 15.91 3.96 1.06
CA LEU A 135 14.53 3.85 0.55
C LEU A 135 13.87 2.55 1.00
N VAL A 136 14.58 1.42 0.94
CA VAL A 136 14.04 0.11 1.37
C VAL A 136 13.67 0.16 2.86
N GLN A 137 14.56 0.69 3.70
CA GLN A 137 14.28 0.83 5.13
C GLN A 137 13.17 1.87 5.39
N ALA A 138 13.15 2.98 4.65
CA ALA A 138 12.10 4.01 4.75
C ALA A 138 10.72 3.46 4.43
N LEU A 139 10.61 2.59 3.43
CA LEU A 139 9.38 1.87 3.11
C LEU A 139 8.96 0.98 4.29
N GLY A 140 9.89 0.25 4.90
CA GLY A 140 9.61 -0.58 6.08
C GLY A 140 9.04 0.24 7.24
N VAL A 141 9.70 1.35 7.59
CA VAL A 141 9.26 2.26 8.68
C VAL A 141 7.88 2.85 8.38
N PHE A 142 7.70 3.38 7.18
CA PHE A 142 6.45 3.99 6.73
C PHE A 142 5.29 2.98 6.74
N PHE A 143 5.48 1.83 6.11
CA PHE A 143 4.45 0.81 6.05
C PHE A 143 4.16 0.18 7.42
N THR A 144 5.13 0.10 8.32
CA THR A 144 4.88 -0.34 9.69
C THR A 144 3.88 0.59 10.37
N ILE A 145 4.12 1.91 10.36
CA ILE A 145 3.23 2.89 10.98
C ILE A 145 1.85 2.88 10.32
N ALA A 146 1.80 2.93 8.99
CA ALA A 146 0.55 2.93 8.25
C ALA A 146 -0.27 1.65 8.47
N THR A 147 0.38 0.48 8.46
CA THR A 147 -0.27 -0.81 8.66
C THR A 147 -0.75 -0.99 10.10
N LEU A 148 0.03 -0.55 11.10
CA LEU A 148 -0.40 -0.58 12.50
C LEU A 148 -1.59 0.35 12.74
N THR A 149 -1.61 1.54 12.14
CA THR A 149 -2.75 2.46 12.23
C THR A 149 -4.00 1.86 11.57
N LEU A 150 -3.86 1.22 10.41
CA LEU A 150 -4.97 0.50 9.76
C LEU A 150 -5.42 -0.71 10.59
N ALA A 151 -4.50 -1.47 11.19
CA ALA A 151 -4.83 -2.59 12.07
C ALA A 151 -5.67 -2.11 13.25
N PHE A 152 -5.28 -1.01 13.87
CA PHE A 152 -6.05 -0.38 14.95
C PHE A 152 -7.48 -0.02 14.50
N ASN A 153 -7.63 0.63 13.33
CA ASN A 153 -8.95 0.96 12.79
C ASN A 153 -9.80 -0.29 12.48
N LEU A 154 -9.21 -1.33 11.89
CA LEU A 154 -9.91 -2.58 11.59
C LEU A 154 -10.34 -3.33 12.86
N THR A 155 -9.52 -3.25 13.91
CA THR A 155 -9.88 -3.81 15.23
C THR A 155 -11.08 -3.09 15.81
N ASN A 156 -11.07 -1.76 15.82
CA ASN A 156 -12.18 -0.95 16.32
C ASN A 156 -13.47 -1.12 15.50
N SER A 157 -13.34 -1.44 14.22
CA SER A 157 -14.47 -1.71 13.32
C SER A 157 -14.97 -3.16 13.37
N GLY A 158 -14.39 -4.03 14.22
CA GLY A 158 -14.76 -5.44 14.34
C GLY A 158 -14.37 -6.32 13.14
N LEU A 159 -13.64 -5.79 12.18
CA LEU A 159 -13.18 -6.54 11.00
C LEU A 159 -11.99 -7.44 11.29
N LEU A 160 -11.20 -7.14 12.34
CA LEU A 160 -10.17 -8.02 12.88
C LEU A 160 -10.77 -8.83 14.03
N SER A 161 -11.25 -10.02 13.71
CA SER A 161 -11.75 -10.99 14.68
C SER A 161 -10.87 -12.24 14.71
N THR A 162 -11.03 -13.07 15.74
CA THR A 162 -10.33 -14.37 15.84
C THR A 162 -10.63 -15.31 14.66
N ALA A 163 -11.76 -15.10 13.97
CA ALA A 163 -12.10 -15.84 12.75
C ALA A 163 -11.10 -15.62 11.59
N ILE A 164 -10.28 -14.57 11.66
CA ILE A 164 -9.25 -14.27 10.65
C ILE A 164 -7.93 -15.01 10.91
N ALA A 165 -7.76 -15.64 12.07
CA ALA A 165 -6.49 -16.29 12.43
C ALA A 165 -6.10 -17.40 11.42
N LEU A 166 -7.01 -18.28 11.05
CA LEU A 166 -6.74 -19.33 10.07
C LEU A 166 -6.53 -18.79 8.65
N PRO A 167 -7.39 -17.94 8.07
CA PRO A 167 -7.12 -17.28 6.79
C PRO A 167 -5.82 -16.46 6.78
N GLY A 168 -5.49 -15.77 7.87
CA GLY A 168 -4.26 -15.01 8.00
C GLY A 168 -3.01 -15.88 8.00
N THR A 169 -3.05 -17.04 8.65
CA THR A 169 -1.95 -18.01 8.62
C THR A 169 -1.73 -18.60 7.23
N VAL A 170 -2.80 -18.96 6.55
CA VAL A 170 -2.73 -19.43 5.15
C VAL A 170 -2.19 -18.34 4.24
N ALA A 171 -2.63 -17.09 4.41
CA ALA A 171 -2.13 -15.95 3.67
C ALA A 171 -0.63 -15.70 3.93
N MET A 172 -0.16 -15.89 5.17
CA MET A 172 1.24 -15.76 5.52
C MET A 172 2.11 -16.80 4.82
N ILE A 173 1.71 -18.08 4.85
CA ILE A 173 2.41 -19.16 4.15
C ILE A 173 2.42 -18.88 2.63
N SER A 174 1.27 -18.51 2.07
CA SER A 174 1.15 -18.18 0.64
C SER A 174 2.01 -16.98 0.26
N ALA A 175 2.13 -15.98 1.14
CA ALA A 175 2.97 -14.81 0.92
C ALA A 175 4.47 -15.19 0.88
N PHE A 176 4.94 -16.04 1.79
CA PHE A 176 6.33 -16.52 1.78
C PHE A 176 6.63 -17.37 0.54
N LEU A 177 5.73 -18.27 0.16
CA LEU A 177 5.87 -19.06 -1.07
C LEU A 177 5.88 -18.15 -2.31
N GLY A 178 4.94 -17.21 -2.40
CA GLY A 178 4.88 -16.22 -3.47
C GLY A 178 6.12 -15.35 -3.54
N MET A 179 6.68 -14.95 -2.39
CA MET A 179 7.92 -14.19 -2.34
C MET A 179 9.12 -15.00 -2.84
N ALA A 180 9.24 -16.26 -2.44
CA ALA A 180 10.30 -17.16 -2.92
C ALA A 180 10.20 -17.38 -4.44
N MET A 181 9.00 -17.67 -4.95
CA MET A 181 8.76 -17.81 -6.38
C MET A 181 9.00 -16.50 -7.13
N GLY A 182 8.56 -15.38 -6.60
CA GLY A 182 8.76 -14.05 -7.18
C GLY A 182 10.24 -13.66 -7.25
N GLN A 183 11.03 -13.98 -6.22
CA GLN A 183 12.48 -13.77 -6.21
C GLN A 183 13.17 -14.65 -7.28
N ALA A 184 12.78 -15.91 -7.40
CA ALA A 184 13.31 -16.83 -8.41
C ALA A 184 12.96 -16.35 -9.84
N ALA A 185 11.75 -15.91 -10.07
CA ALA A 185 11.33 -15.34 -11.35
C ALA A 185 12.10 -14.04 -11.67
N ARG A 186 12.22 -13.14 -10.68
CA ARG A 186 12.97 -11.89 -10.81
C ARG A 186 14.45 -12.11 -11.13
N ALA A 187 15.07 -13.15 -10.57
CA ALA A 187 16.47 -13.49 -10.85
C ALA A 187 16.70 -13.94 -12.30
N ARG A 188 15.65 -14.42 -12.99
CA ARG A 188 15.71 -14.92 -14.37
C ARG A 188 15.29 -13.88 -15.42
N LEU A 189 14.68 -12.79 -15.01
CA LEU A 189 14.16 -11.75 -15.91
C LEU A 189 15.00 -10.47 -15.83
N PRO A 190 15.25 -9.78 -16.96
CA PRO A 190 15.77 -8.42 -16.93
C PRO A 190 14.86 -7.53 -16.09
N ALA A 191 15.45 -6.67 -15.25
CA ALA A 191 14.70 -5.81 -14.32
C ALA A 191 13.64 -4.95 -15.03
N GLU A 192 13.94 -4.48 -16.24
CA GLU A 192 13.02 -3.68 -17.04
C GLU A 192 11.84 -4.49 -17.58
N ALA A 193 12.06 -5.72 -18.02
CA ALA A 193 10.99 -6.61 -18.47
C ALA A 193 10.06 -6.98 -17.30
N PHE A 194 10.61 -7.33 -16.15
CA PHE A 194 9.83 -7.61 -14.94
C PHE A 194 8.97 -6.41 -14.53
N ARG A 195 9.57 -5.20 -14.48
CA ARG A 195 8.87 -3.96 -14.15
C ARG A 195 7.72 -3.69 -15.11
N ARG A 196 7.96 -3.83 -16.42
CA ARG A 196 6.93 -3.58 -17.45
C ARG A 196 5.77 -4.55 -17.34
N VAL A 197 6.04 -5.85 -17.21
CA VAL A 197 5.00 -6.89 -17.03
C VAL A 197 4.19 -6.62 -15.76
N PHE A 198 4.86 -6.31 -14.65
CA PHE A 198 4.20 -6.00 -13.39
C PHE A 198 3.26 -4.78 -13.50
N LEU A 199 3.72 -3.68 -14.10
CA LEU A 199 2.91 -2.48 -14.27
C LEU A 199 1.73 -2.70 -15.21
N ILE A 200 1.91 -3.45 -16.31
CA ILE A 200 0.81 -3.81 -17.21
C ILE A 200 -0.22 -4.65 -16.48
N ALA A 201 0.20 -5.66 -15.71
CA ALA A 201 -0.71 -6.48 -14.91
C ALA A 201 -1.50 -5.63 -13.90
N MET A 202 -0.87 -4.62 -13.29
CA MET A 202 -1.55 -3.68 -12.39
C MET A 202 -2.57 -2.79 -13.11
N VAL A 203 -2.27 -2.33 -14.35
CA VAL A 203 -3.25 -1.58 -15.17
C VAL A 203 -4.46 -2.46 -15.47
N LEU A 204 -4.24 -3.68 -15.94
CA LEU A 204 -5.32 -4.60 -16.27
C LEU A 204 -6.19 -4.93 -15.05
N LEU A 205 -5.57 -5.20 -13.90
CA LEU A 205 -6.29 -5.44 -12.65
C LEU A 205 -7.08 -4.20 -12.21
N GLY A 206 -6.49 -3.02 -12.32
CA GLY A 206 -7.13 -1.77 -11.96
C GLY A 206 -8.35 -1.47 -12.84
N LEU A 207 -8.21 -1.64 -14.16
CA LEU A 207 -9.31 -1.47 -15.11
C LEU A 207 -10.43 -2.49 -14.87
N TYR A 208 -10.07 -3.75 -14.56
CA TYR A 208 -11.04 -4.78 -14.22
C TYR A 208 -11.85 -4.43 -12.98
N LEU A 209 -11.19 -4.04 -11.87
CA LEU A 209 -11.85 -3.68 -10.62
C LEU A 209 -12.73 -2.43 -10.78
N ALA A 210 -12.25 -1.40 -11.48
CA ALA A 210 -13.04 -0.20 -11.73
C ALA A 210 -14.23 -0.49 -12.67
N GLY A 211 -14.00 -1.24 -13.75
CA GLY A 211 -15.03 -1.56 -14.74
C GLY A 211 -16.12 -2.46 -14.17
N SER A 212 -15.78 -3.53 -13.47
CA SER A 212 -16.74 -4.43 -12.84
C SER A 212 -17.63 -3.70 -11.84
N ALA A 213 -17.03 -2.87 -11.00
CA ALA A 213 -17.77 -2.10 -10.00
C ALA A 213 -18.66 -1.00 -10.62
N LEU A 214 -18.26 -0.40 -11.76
CA LEU A 214 -19.08 0.56 -12.50
C LEU A 214 -20.27 -0.12 -13.16
N ILE A 215 -20.10 -1.31 -13.75
CA ILE A 215 -21.21 -2.08 -14.35
C ILE A 215 -22.25 -2.40 -13.28
N GLU A 216 -21.82 -2.82 -12.08
CA GLU A 216 -22.73 -3.04 -10.96
C GLU A 216 -23.42 -1.75 -10.45
N LEU A 217 -22.92 -0.55 -10.76
CA LEU A 217 -23.56 0.73 -10.43
C LEU A 217 -24.70 1.09 -11.39
N THR A 218 -24.70 0.52 -12.58
CA THR A 218 -25.69 0.82 -13.63
C THR A 218 -26.87 -0.13 -13.64
N TRP A 219 -26.84 -1.19 -12.84
CA TRP A 219 -27.93 -2.17 -12.62
C TRP A 219 -28.40 -2.15 -11.15
#